data_7061cd478ae4e2b659f28573fc7e60f3
#
_entry.id   7061cd478ae4e2b659f28573fc7e60f3
#
_cell.length_a   1.000
_cell.length_b   1.000
_cell.length_c   1.000
_cell.angle_alpha   90.00
_cell.angle_beta   90.00
_cell.angle_gamma   90.00
#
_symmetry.space_group_name_H-M   'P 1'
#
loop_
_entity.id
_entity.type
_entity.pdbx_description
1 polymer ?
#
loop_
_entity_poly.entity_id
_entity_poly.type
_entity_poly.pdbx_seq_one_letter_code
_entity_poly.pdbx_strand_id
1 'polypeptide(L)'
;MDSRIRIVPAAFRHVNFIARRMRVIDRMEVEAFGRTPKQALRHGLLSSSKAWTALVDMEPHAMFGVVDQNALTGEAVPWFLGTDEVYRHGRELLMWGPGILSRMGDSRQRLANLVSAQNGQAIRLLRRWGFTVDDKAIDVNGTPFHYFEKVAA
;
A
#
# COMPACT_ATOMS: atom_id res chain seq x y z
N MET A 1 -12.34 -23.54 0.11
CA MET A 1 -12.38 -22.84 -1.17
C MET A 1 -10.99 -22.30 -1.46
N ASP A 2 -10.43 -22.66 -2.59
CA ASP A 2 -9.10 -22.21 -2.94
C ASP A 2 -9.08 -20.71 -3.19
N SER A 3 -8.16 -20.02 -2.52
CA SER A 3 -7.97 -18.60 -2.76
C SER A 3 -7.34 -18.41 -4.15
N ARG A 4 -7.92 -17.54 -4.96
CA ARG A 4 -7.34 -17.14 -6.25
C ARG A 4 -6.14 -16.22 -6.07
N ILE A 5 -5.91 -15.76 -4.86
CA ILE A 5 -4.85 -14.79 -4.58
C ILE A 5 -3.66 -15.51 -3.94
N ARG A 6 -2.47 -15.16 -4.42
CA ARG A 6 -1.20 -15.63 -3.84
C ARG A 6 -0.31 -14.42 -3.58
N ILE A 7 0.35 -14.42 -2.44
CA ILE A 7 1.32 -13.39 -2.11
C ILE A 7 2.71 -13.95 -2.38
N VAL A 8 3.46 -13.25 -3.22
CA VAL A 8 4.82 -13.63 -3.61
C VAL A 8 5.75 -12.44 -3.41
N PRO A 9 7.08 -12.65 -3.34
CA PRO A 9 8.02 -11.55 -3.31
C PRO A 9 7.83 -10.65 -4.54
N ALA A 10 7.88 -9.35 -4.34
CA ALA A 10 7.74 -8.38 -5.43
C ALA A 10 8.94 -8.47 -6.37
N ALA A 11 8.68 -8.25 -7.66
CA ALA A 11 9.72 -8.30 -8.68
C ALA A 11 9.45 -7.23 -9.75
N PHE A 12 10.50 -6.78 -10.43
CA PHE A 12 10.38 -5.77 -11.48
C PHE A 12 9.48 -6.23 -12.64
N ARG A 13 9.43 -7.53 -12.90
CA ARG A 13 8.55 -8.08 -13.94
C ARG A 13 7.06 -7.85 -13.66
N HIS A 14 6.68 -7.55 -12.41
CA HIS A 14 5.29 -7.28 -12.04
C HIS A 14 4.86 -5.84 -12.31
N VAL A 15 5.82 -4.92 -12.51
CA VAL A 15 5.55 -3.48 -12.52
C VAL A 15 4.66 -3.04 -13.69
N ASN A 16 4.97 -3.49 -14.91
CA ASN A 16 4.25 -3.01 -16.09
C ASN A 16 2.77 -3.38 -16.08
N PHE A 17 2.44 -4.59 -15.67
CA PHE A 17 1.05 -5.04 -15.61
C PHE A 17 0.24 -4.18 -14.64
N ILE A 18 0.76 -3.96 -13.44
CA ILE A 18 0.08 -3.15 -12.41
C ILE A 18 0.00 -1.69 -12.85
N ALA A 19 1.10 -1.13 -13.37
CA ALA A 19 1.14 0.27 -13.78
C ALA A 19 0.08 0.60 -14.84
N ARG A 20 -0.09 -0.27 -15.82
CA ARG A 20 -1.05 -0.07 -16.91
C ARG A 20 -2.50 -0.17 -16.45
N ARG A 21 -2.76 -0.89 -15.36
CA ARG A 21 -4.10 -1.20 -14.85
C ARG A 21 -4.37 -0.58 -13.50
N MET A 22 -3.51 0.33 -13.07
CA MET A 22 -3.63 0.94 -11.74
C MET A 22 -4.97 1.63 -11.55
N ARG A 23 -5.57 1.46 -10.37
CA ARG A 23 -6.80 2.17 -10.00
C ARG A 23 -6.63 3.67 -10.22
N VAL A 24 -7.70 4.32 -10.66
CA VAL A 24 -7.69 5.77 -10.88
C VAL A 24 -7.24 6.51 -9.62
N ILE A 25 -7.76 6.12 -8.46
CA ILE A 25 -7.41 6.73 -7.17
C ILE A 25 -5.93 6.54 -6.85
N ASP A 26 -5.39 5.34 -7.06
CA ASP A 26 -3.97 5.06 -6.81
C ASP A 26 -3.10 5.88 -7.76
N ARG A 27 -3.50 5.99 -9.02
CA ARG A 27 -2.81 6.84 -10.00
C ARG A 27 -2.79 8.30 -9.56
N MET A 28 -3.94 8.82 -9.12
CA MET A 28 -4.04 10.20 -8.63
C MET A 28 -3.12 10.43 -7.43
N GLU A 29 -3.02 9.46 -6.52
CA GLU A 29 -2.16 9.56 -5.36
C GLU A 29 -0.68 9.66 -5.75
N VAL A 30 -0.20 8.78 -6.63
CA VAL A 30 1.22 8.80 -7.04
C VAL A 30 1.53 10.04 -7.85
N GLU A 31 0.59 10.49 -8.70
CA GLU A 31 0.78 11.71 -9.50
C GLU A 31 0.81 12.96 -8.63
N ALA A 32 0.08 12.99 -7.52
CA ALA A 32 0.15 14.10 -6.56
C ALA A 32 1.55 14.25 -5.98
N PHE A 33 2.30 13.15 -5.88
CA PHE A 33 3.70 13.15 -5.42
C PHE A 33 4.71 13.27 -6.57
N GLY A 34 4.24 13.58 -7.78
CA GLY A 34 5.11 13.85 -8.92
C GLY A 34 5.64 12.61 -9.63
N ARG A 35 5.01 11.45 -9.46
CA ARG A 35 5.44 10.20 -10.09
C ARG A 35 4.39 9.64 -11.02
N THR A 36 4.85 8.95 -12.07
CA THR A 36 3.96 8.11 -12.88
C THR A 36 3.71 6.80 -12.13
N PRO A 37 2.66 6.03 -12.46
CA PRO A 37 2.44 4.71 -11.86
C PRO A 37 3.67 3.81 -11.91
N LYS A 38 4.34 3.74 -13.05
CA LYS A 38 5.55 2.92 -13.21
C LYS A 38 6.69 3.39 -12.30
N GLN A 39 6.91 4.70 -12.25
CA GLN A 39 7.94 5.28 -11.38
C GLN A 39 7.66 5.00 -9.91
N ALA A 40 6.40 5.12 -9.49
CA ALA A 40 6.02 4.86 -8.10
C ALA A 40 6.26 3.41 -7.69
N LEU A 41 5.88 2.46 -8.55
CA LEU A 41 6.09 1.04 -8.29
C LEU A 41 7.59 0.69 -8.23
N ARG A 42 8.36 1.21 -9.18
CA ARG A 42 9.81 0.96 -9.21
C ARG A 42 10.50 1.58 -7.99
N HIS A 43 10.11 2.80 -7.64
CA HIS A 43 10.64 3.47 -6.44
C HIS A 43 10.33 2.68 -5.18
N GLY A 44 9.08 2.24 -5.03
CA GLY A 44 8.69 1.43 -3.88
C GLY A 44 9.49 0.13 -3.79
N LEU A 45 9.64 -0.56 -4.92
CA LEU A 45 10.39 -1.82 -4.96
C LEU A 45 11.87 -1.62 -4.61
N LEU A 46 12.50 -0.54 -5.12
CA LEU A 46 13.90 -0.25 -4.86
C LEU A 46 14.15 0.22 -3.43
N SER A 47 13.20 0.98 -2.86
CA SER A 47 13.38 1.61 -1.55
C SER A 47 12.93 0.74 -0.39
N SER A 48 12.08 -0.26 -0.65
CA SER A 48 11.50 -1.09 0.41
C SER A 48 12.51 -2.10 0.95
N SER A 49 12.47 -2.30 2.26
CA SER A 49 13.21 -3.39 2.91
C SER A 49 12.49 -4.71 2.69
N LYS A 50 11.16 -4.69 2.58
CA LYS A 50 10.32 -5.83 2.26
C LYS A 50 9.23 -5.38 1.31
N ALA A 51 8.99 -6.16 0.25
CA ALA A 51 7.91 -5.87 -0.70
C ALA A 51 7.35 -7.16 -1.28
N TRP A 52 6.04 -7.15 -1.53
CA TRP A 52 5.30 -8.29 -2.03
C TRP A 52 4.42 -7.90 -3.20
N THR A 53 4.04 -8.89 -3.98
CA THR A 53 3.03 -8.76 -5.03
C THR A 53 1.89 -9.71 -4.73
N ALA A 54 0.67 -9.23 -4.88
CA ALA A 54 -0.53 -10.06 -4.83
C ALA A 54 -0.87 -10.49 -6.26
N LEU A 55 -0.83 -11.81 -6.50
CA LEU A 55 -1.26 -12.39 -7.75
C LEU A 55 -2.73 -12.80 -7.63
N VAL A 56 -3.54 -12.42 -8.59
CA VAL A 56 -4.92 -12.87 -8.71
C VAL A 56 -4.99 -13.71 -9.97
N ASP A 57 -5.34 -14.99 -9.84
CA ASP A 57 -5.31 -15.94 -10.96
C ASP A 57 -3.97 -15.88 -11.72
N MET A 58 -2.88 -15.83 -10.97
CA MET A 58 -1.49 -15.81 -11.45
C MET A 58 -1.06 -14.52 -12.13
N GLU A 59 -1.88 -13.48 -12.12
CA GLU A 59 -1.54 -12.15 -12.67
C GLU A 59 -1.32 -11.14 -11.55
N PRO A 60 -0.30 -10.25 -11.67
CA PRO A 60 0.00 -9.30 -10.60
C PRO A 60 -1.01 -8.16 -10.59
N HIS A 61 -1.75 -8.02 -9.49
CA HIS A 61 -2.79 -6.99 -9.35
C HIS A 61 -2.53 -6.01 -8.21
N ALA A 62 -1.53 -6.24 -7.38
CA ALA A 62 -1.11 -5.27 -6.38
C ALA A 62 0.33 -5.50 -5.99
N MET A 63 0.99 -4.42 -5.62
CA MET A 63 2.33 -4.46 -5.04
C MET A 63 2.31 -3.61 -3.78
N PHE A 64 2.94 -4.08 -2.73
CA PHE A 64 2.94 -3.40 -1.45
C PHE A 64 4.22 -3.72 -0.69
N GLY A 65 4.59 -2.83 0.21
CA GLY A 65 5.82 -3.01 0.95
C GLY A 65 6.00 -1.99 2.05
N VAL A 66 7.19 -1.96 2.62
CA VAL A 66 7.54 -1.05 3.69
C VAL A 66 8.93 -0.46 3.44
N VAL A 67 9.00 0.86 3.53
CA VAL A 67 10.25 1.63 3.38
C VAL A 67 10.66 2.12 4.78
N ASP A 68 11.87 1.77 5.21
CA ASP A 68 12.37 2.30 6.47
C ASP A 68 12.75 3.77 6.28
N GLN A 69 12.12 4.64 7.05
CA GLN A 69 12.39 6.07 7.01
C GLN A 69 13.48 6.45 8.00
N ASN A 70 13.44 5.85 9.19
CA ASN A 70 14.45 6.03 10.21
C ASN A 70 14.60 4.72 11.01
N ALA A 71 15.69 4.01 10.73
CA ALA A 71 15.93 2.71 11.37
C ALA A 71 16.21 2.83 12.87
N LEU A 72 16.75 3.98 13.31
CA LEU A 72 17.05 4.20 14.73
C LEU A 72 15.80 4.41 15.57
N THR A 73 14.81 5.13 15.02
CA THR A 73 13.54 5.38 15.71
C THR A 73 12.46 4.35 15.42
N GLY A 74 12.70 3.46 14.45
CA GLY A 74 11.72 2.45 14.03
C GLY A 74 10.58 3.01 13.20
N GLU A 75 10.76 4.18 12.57
CA GLU A 75 9.76 4.78 11.72
C GLU A 75 9.84 4.22 10.30
N ALA A 76 8.71 3.81 9.74
CA ALA A 76 8.63 3.21 8.42
C ALA A 76 7.35 3.61 7.70
N VAL A 77 7.39 3.52 6.37
CA VAL A 77 6.31 3.94 5.48
C VAL A 77 5.76 2.71 4.76
N PRO A 78 4.55 2.25 5.12
CA PRO A 78 3.88 1.21 4.36
C PRO A 78 3.26 1.80 3.10
N TRP A 79 3.24 1.05 2.01
CA TRP A 79 2.63 1.48 0.76
C TRP A 79 1.93 0.32 0.08
N PHE A 80 0.91 0.65 -0.71
CA PHE A 80 0.10 -0.32 -1.43
C PHE A 80 -0.43 0.33 -2.70
N LEU A 81 -0.14 -0.27 -3.85
CA LEU A 81 -0.62 0.19 -5.15
C LEU A 81 -1.20 -1.00 -5.91
N GLY A 82 -2.39 -0.82 -6.45
CA GLY A 82 -3.06 -1.95 -7.09
C GLY A 82 -4.05 -1.57 -8.18
N THR A 83 -4.65 -2.61 -8.74
CA THR A 83 -5.69 -2.52 -9.75
C THR A 83 -7.06 -2.66 -9.08
N ASP A 84 -8.12 -2.38 -9.82
CA ASP A 84 -9.49 -2.57 -9.31
C ASP A 84 -9.75 -4.03 -8.93
N GLU A 85 -9.11 -4.97 -9.61
CA GLU A 85 -9.30 -6.40 -9.38
C GLU A 85 -8.98 -6.81 -7.94
N VAL A 86 -7.90 -6.28 -7.37
CA VAL A 86 -7.51 -6.65 -6.00
C VAL A 86 -8.57 -6.26 -4.98
N TYR A 87 -9.28 -5.15 -5.20
CA TYR A 87 -10.32 -4.69 -4.28
C TYR A 87 -11.63 -5.46 -4.42
N ARG A 88 -11.81 -6.22 -5.50
CA ARG A 88 -12.93 -7.16 -5.64
C ARG A 88 -12.77 -8.34 -4.70
N HIS A 89 -11.56 -8.58 -4.20
CA HIS A 89 -11.24 -9.62 -3.24
C HIS A 89 -11.07 -9.05 -1.83
N GLY A 90 -11.97 -8.15 -1.44
CA GLY A 90 -11.88 -7.43 -0.16
C GLY A 90 -11.85 -8.34 1.06
N ARG A 91 -12.54 -9.50 1.01
CA ARG A 91 -12.55 -10.46 2.12
C ARG A 91 -11.14 -11.03 2.34
N GLU A 92 -10.47 -11.41 1.27
CA GLU A 92 -9.10 -11.94 1.32
C GLU A 92 -8.13 -10.87 1.81
N LEU A 93 -8.29 -9.64 1.34
CA LEU A 93 -7.46 -8.52 1.83
C LEU A 93 -7.62 -8.33 3.33
N LEU A 94 -8.85 -8.39 3.85
CA LEU A 94 -9.09 -8.30 5.29
C LEU A 94 -8.40 -9.42 6.05
N MET A 95 -8.42 -10.63 5.51
CA MET A 95 -7.82 -11.80 6.15
C MET A 95 -6.29 -11.75 6.16
N TRP A 96 -5.68 -11.25 5.10
CA TRP A 96 -4.21 -11.26 4.96
C TRP A 96 -3.54 -10.03 5.56
N GLY A 97 -4.25 -8.93 5.63
CA GLY A 97 -3.69 -7.67 6.12
C GLY A 97 -2.95 -7.78 7.44
N PRO A 98 -3.56 -8.38 8.48
CA PRO A 98 -2.88 -8.49 9.77
C PRO A 98 -1.55 -9.22 9.73
N GLY A 99 -1.45 -10.32 8.96
CA GLY A 99 -0.20 -11.06 8.82
C GLY A 99 0.89 -10.26 8.11
N ILE A 100 0.51 -9.56 7.04
CA ILE A 100 1.42 -8.69 6.29
C ILE A 100 1.88 -7.52 7.16
N LEU A 101 0.96 -6.89 7.88
CA LEU A 101 1.28 -5.77 8.77
C LEU A 101 2.19 -6.22 9.91
N SER A 102 2.00 -7.43 10.41
CA SER A 102 2.91 -8.01 11.40
C SER A 102 4.33 -8.08 10.86
N ARG A 103 4.49 -8.51 9.61
CA ARG A 103 5.80 -8.56 8.96
C ARG A 103 6.37 -7.18 8.70
N MET A 104 5.54 -6.22 8.30
CA MET A 104 5.97 -4.83 8.11
C MET A 104 6.36 -4.19 9.44
N GLY A 105 5.63 -4.51 10.51
CA GLY A 105 5.86 -3.96 11.84
C GLY A 105 7.01 -4.60 12.60
N ASP A 106 7.62 -5.65 12.06
CA ASP A 106 8.72 -6.34 12.72
C ASP A 106 9.89 -5.38 12.97
N SER A 107 10.24 -5.20 14.24
CA SER A 107 11.29 -4.27 14.69
C SER A 107 11.00 -2.79 14.39
N ARG A 108 9.76 -2.45 14.04
CA ARG A 108 9.36 -1.07 13.72
C ARG A 108 8.37 -0.54 14.75
N GLN A 109 8.59 0.71 15.17
CA GLN A 109 7.76 1.37 16.18
C GLN A 109 6.54 2.05 15.60
N ARG A 110 6.62 2.50 14.36
CA ARG A 110 5.53 3.25 13.72
C ARG A 110 5.49 2.97 12.22
N LEU A 111 4.29 2.65 11.73
CA LEU A 111 3.99 2.60 10.31
C LEU A 111 3.07 3.78 10.00
N ALA A 112 3.48 4.67 9.11
CA ALA A 112 2.72 5.88 8.80
C ALA A 112 2.87 6.29 7.34
N ASN A 113 1.79 6.84 6.77
CA ASN A 113 1.79 7.36 5.40
C ASN A 113 0.57 8.28 5.21
N LEU A 114 0.36 8.71 3.99
CA LEU A 114 -0.78 9.51 3.58
C LEU A 114 -1.68 8.69 2.66
N VAL A 115 -2.99 8.89 2.79
CA VAL A 115 -3.99 8.27 1.90
C VAL A 115 -4.90 9.37 1.38
N SER A 116 -5.25 9.32 0.09
CA SER A 116 -6.16 10.31 -0.50
C SER A 116 -7.48 10.35 0.26
N ALA A 117 -7.97 11.57 0.51
CA ALA A 117 -9.27 11.77 1.16
C ALA A 117 -10.42 11.14 0.34
N GLN A 118 -10.21 10.94 -0.95
CA GLN A 118 -11.20 10.33 -1.84
C GLN A 118 -11.10 8.81 -1.92
N ASN A 119 -10.08 8.20 -1.29
CA ASN A 119 -9.88 6.76 -1.31
C ASN A 119 -10.61 6.08 -0.15
N GLY A 120 -11.94 6.12 -0.20
CA GLY A 120 -12.77 5.60 0.88
C GLY A 120 -12.59 4.11 1.15
N GLN A 121 -12.34 3.31 0.13
CA GLN A 121 -12.10 1.87 0.28
C GLN A 121 -10.82 1.61 1.08
N ALA A 122 -9.74 2.30 0.74
CA ALA A 122 -8.47 2.16 1.46
C ALA A 122 -8.58 2.67 2.91
N ILE A 123 -9.27 3.80 3.13
CA ILE A 123 -9.45 4.34 4.48
C ILE A 123 -10.20 3.35 5.37
N ARG A 124 -11.28 2.74 4.87
CA ARG A 124 -12.03 1.73 5.63
C ARG A 124 -11.16 0.52 5.94
N LEU A 125 -10.37 0.07 4.96
CA LEU A 125 -9.49 -1.08 5.13
C LEU A 125 -8.40 -0.79 6.17
N LEU A 126 -7.77 0.38 6.09
CA LEU A 126 -6.75 0.80 7.06
C LEU A 126 -7.29 0.82 8.50
N ARG A 127 -8.49 1.35 8.69
CA ARG A 127 -9.13 1.35 10.01
C ARG A 127 -9.40 -0.07 10.51
N ARG A 128 -9.84 -0.96 9.64
CA ARG A 128 -10.07 -2.36 9.96
C ARG A 128 -8.77 -3.06 10.37
N TRP A 129 -7.65 -2.65 9.79
CA TRP A 129 -6.34 -3.20 10.11
C TRP A 129 -5.70 -2.56 11.34
N GLY A 130 -6.39 -1.64 12.01
CA GLY A 130 -5.93 -1.04 13.25
C GLY A 130 -5.17 0.27 13.12
N PHE A 131 -5.14 0.87 11.94
CA PHE A 131 -4.58 2.20 11.77
C PHE A 131 -5.54 3.27 12.28
N THR A 132 -4.99 4.35 12.85
CA THR A 132 -5.74 5.59 13.05
C THR A 132 -5.56 6.45 11.81
N VAL A 133 -6.64 7.07 11.35
CA VAL A 133 -6.64 7.96 10.20
C VAL A 133 -7.09 9.34 10.67
N ASP A 134 -6.25 10.35 10.47
CA ASP A 134 -6.57 11.72 10.90
C ASP A 134 -7.77 12.26 10.13
N ASP A 135 -8.62 13.00 10.81
CA ASP A 135 -9.78 13.65 10.18
C ASP A 135 -9.38 14.88 9.38
N LYS A 136 -8.27 15.51 9.75
CA LYS A 136 -7.82 16.74 9.09
C LYS A 136 -7.07 16.39 7.80
N ALA A 137 -7.46 17.06 6.70
CA ALA A 137 -6.82 16.88 5.41
C ALA A 137 -5.55 17.72 5.29
N ILE A 138 -4.58 17.18 4.59
CA ILE A 138 -3.33 17.85 4.22
C ILE A 138 -3.32 17.97 2.70
N ASP A 139 -3.06 19.15 2.18
CA ASP A 139 -2.99 19.37 0.73
C ASP A 139 -1.62 18.95 0.19
N VAL A 140 -1.62 18.09 -0.84
CA VAL A 140 -0.42 17.70 -1.56
C VAL A 140 -0.65 18.02 -3.04
N ASN A 141 -0.04 19.09 -3.51
CA ASN A 141 -0.17 19.55 -4.90
C ASN A 141 -1.62 19.63 -5.39
N GLY A 142 -2.51 20.15 -4.56
CA GLY A 142 -3.92 20.32 -4.89
C GLY A 142 -4.80 19.11 -4.59
N THR A 143 -4.25 18.03 -4.07
CA THR A 143 -4.99 16.82 -3.71
C THR A 143 -5.03 16.68 -2.20
N PRO A 144 -6.23 16.53 -1.58
CA PRO A 144 -6.32 16.37 -0.13
C PRO A 144 -5.98 14.94 0.27
N PHE A 145 -5.16 14.80 1.32
CA PHE A 145 -4.75 13.51 1.90
C PHE A 145 -5.03 13.50 3.39
N HIS A 146 -5.20 12.32 3.95
CA HIS A 146 -5.24 12.10 5.40
C HIS A 146 -4.00 11.33 5.84
N TYR A 147 -3.38 11.79 6.91
CA TYR A 147 -2.32 11.05 7.56
C TYR A 147 -2.90 9.85 8.30
N PHE A 148 -2.23 8.71 8.21
CA PHE A 148 -2.61 7.52 8.96
C PHE A 148 -1.38 6.89 9.61
N GLU A 149 -1.60 6.25 10.76
CA GLU A 149 -0.50 5.60 11.46
C GLU A 149 -0.96 4.41 12.29
N LYS A 150 -0.03 3.51 12.53
CA LYS A 150 -0.17 2.42 13.47
C LYS A 150 1.11 2.35 14.30
N VAL A 151 0.97 2.50 15.61
CA VAL A 151 2.09 2.49 16.55
C VAL A 151 2.17 1.12 17.20
N ALA A 152 3.39 0.60 17.41
CA ALA A 152 3.59 -0.67 18.09
C ALA A 152 3.07 -0.61 19.51
N ALA A 153 2.46 -1.70 19.95
CA ALA A 153 1.92 -1.81 21.31
C ALA A 153 3.04 -1.85 22.35
#